data_128ce44daf074e98db236ea85d42b9ef
#
_entry.id   128ce44daf074e98db236ea85d42b9ef
#
_cell.length_a   1.000
_cell.length_b   1.000
_cell.length_c   1.000
_cell.angle_alpha   90.00
_cell.angle_beta   90.00
_cell.angle_gamma   90.00
#
_symmetry.space_group_name_H-M   'P 1'
#
loop_
_entity.id
_entity.type
_entity.pdbx_description
1 polymer ?
#
loop_
_entity_poly.entity_id
_entity_poly.type
_entity_poly.pdbx_seq_one_letter_code
_entity_poly.pdbx_strand_id
1 'polypeptide(L)'
;MRRDGGAVRGGGRGAGLLAQLRDPPGGRDARIMLLALAVDRTGSGLWAASSVLYFTFVTQLSAQQIGVLLGAAGVAGIAGSPLAGWLAGRLPVRTLLIGCHLLRLVTLALILVCAGFGALLPVVALTYLGDRAAKTLEMLFATRAAGERRVAYQALSRSAANAGYGVGAGIAALGLAVGTLDAYRALILGNALSFVVAAALVWRTVEPARGPVPGAPVPGAPAGGASAGAAPAGVAPGVRPVAGRSPWRDRGYLRFVLLDIPMNLDDSVLGVGLPLWLVSSTSAPHALVPAFLVLNTVLVVVCQLSVSRRAEGPRGAARAVLLYGVLMLVTCLFMALATRGGAWVAAAVLLAAALLVTLAELMRSVSSWELAVLLAPEDARAAYLGVAGMSQSIQKSAGPPLITGVVMAAGPVGWLVLGAAVAGLAVAQNRGCARRLGVGPSGSYAPVFLVR
;
A
#
# COMPACT_ATOMS: atom_id res chain seq x y z
N MET A 1 -51.56 19.47 -16.12
CA MET A 1 -50.99 18.53 -15.12
C MET A 1 -49.98 17.64 -15.81
N ARG A 2 -48.72 18.10 -15.96
CA ARG A 2 -47.62 17.33 -16.53
C ARG A 2 -46.75 16.84 -15.37
N ARG A 3 -46.64 15.52 -15.25
CA ARG A 3 -45.70 14.86 -14.32
C ARG A 3 -44.34 14.73 -15.01
N ASP A 4 -43.40 15.54 -14.59
CA ASP A 4 -41.99 15.35 -14.97
C ASP A 4 -41.42 14.21 -14.11
N GLY A 5 -41.30 13.05 -14.75
CA GLY A 5 -40.58 11.89 -14.21
C GLY A 5 -39.07 12.11 -14.36
N GLY A 6 -38.43 12.57 -13.30
CA GLY A 6 -36.97 12.60 -13.20
C GLY A 6 -36.41 11.16 -13.21
N ALA A 7 -35.96 10.72 -14.38
CA ALA A 7 -35.22 9.46 -14.51
C ALA A 7 -33.88 9.57 -13.77
N VAL A 8 -33.82 8.92 -12.60
CA VAL A 8 -32.54 8.60 -11.95
C VAL A 8 -31.78 7.68 -12.90
N ARG A 9 -30.81 8.25 -13.62
CA ARG A 9 -29.88 7.48 -14.47
C ARG A 9 -29.11 6.51 -13.54
N GLY A 10 -29.49 5.26 -13.54
CA GLY A 10 -28.80 4.16 -12.94
C GLY A 10 -27.38 4.12 -13.47
N GLY A 11 -26.39 4.26 -12.56
CA GLY A 11 -24.97 4.22 -12.88
C GLY A 11 -24.60 2.95 -13.64
N GLY A 12 -24.06 3.13 -14.86
CA GLY A 12 -23.75 2.09 -15.83
C GLY A 12 -22.89 0.96 -15.24
N ARG A 13 -23.44 -0.23 -15.31
CA ARG A 13 -22.70 -1.48 -15.12
C ARG A 13 -21.67 -1.58 -16.27
N GLY A 14 -20.35 -1.51 -15.95
CA GLY A 14 -19.35 -1.97 -16.87
C GLY A 14 -18.53 -0.92 -17.64
N ALA A 15 -18.32 0.29 -17.12
CA ALA A 15 -17.26 1.13 -17.68
C ALA A 15 -15.91 0.39 -17.56
N GLY A 16 -15.26 0.13 -18.70
CA GLY A 16 -13.96 -0.55 -18.75
C GLY A 16 -12.87 0.24 -17.98
N LEU A 17 -11.77 -0.40 -17.64
CA LEU A 17 -10.64 0.20 -16.90
C LEU A 17 -10.22 1.56 -17.47
N LEU A 18 -10.14 1.67 -18.82
CA LEU A 18 -9.76 2.90 -19.50
C LEU A 18 -10.75 4.04 -19.28
N ALA A 19 -12.07 3.76 -19.28
CA ALA A 19 -13.08 4.76 -18.99
C ALA A 19 -12.99 5.26 -17.53
N GLN A 20 -12.73 4.37 -16.58
CA GLN A 20 -12.56 4.72 -15.17
C GLN A 20 -11.24 5.48 -14.91
N LEU A 21 -10.18 5.22 -15.69
CA LEU A 21 -8.94 6.00 -15.62
C LEU A 21 -9.12 7.41 -16.20
N ARG A 22 -10.03 7.58 -17.18
CA ARG A 22 -10.36 8.90 -17.74
C ARG A 22 -11.19 9.76 -16.79
N ASP A 23 -12.07 9.12 -16.02
CA ASP A 23 -12.93 9.80 -15.04
C ASP A 23 -12.95 9.00 -13.71
N PRO A 24 -11.84 9.08 -12.93
CA PRO A 24 -11.74 8.38 -11.67
C PRO A 24 -12.61 9.03 -10.58
N PRO A 25 -12.98 8.28 -9.52
CA PRO A 25 -13.59 8.87 -8.34
C PRO A 25 -12.71 9.97 -7.75
N GLY A 26 -13.27 11.18 -7.57
CA GLY A 26 -12.51 12.37 -7.16
C GLY A 26 -12.12 13.31 -8.30
N GLY A 27 -12.55 13.01 -9.55
CA GLY A 27 -12.47 13.93 -10.70
C GLY A 27 -11.04 14.24 -11.17
N ARG A 28 -10.83 15.48 -11.63
CA ARG A 28 -9.56 15.92 -12.24
C ARG A 28 -8.35 15.71 -11.35
N ASP A 29 -8.43 16.09 -10.07
CA ASP A 29 -7.28 16.02 -9.16
C ASP A 29 -6.90 14.58 -8.85
N ALA A 30 -7.89 13.69 -8.72
CA ALA A 30 -7.70 12.26 -8.58
C ALA A 30 -6.99 11.66 -9.80
N ARG A 31 -7.35 12.10 -11.03
CA ARG A 31 -6.69 11.67 -12.26
C ARG A 31 -5.23 12.13 -12.32
N ILE A 32 -4.96 13.39 -11.96
CA ILE A 32 -3.59 13.92 -11.91
C ILE A 32 -2.75 13.12 -10.89
N MET A 33 -3.33 12.80 -9.72
CA MET A 33 -2.65 11.98 -8.71
C MET A 33 -2.37 10.55 -9.19
N LEU A 34 -3.27 9.93 -9.97
CA LEU A 34 -3.02 8.61 -10.58
C LEU A 34 -1.85 8.67 -11.59
N LEU A 35 -1.76 9.76 -12.38
CA LEU A 35 -0.64 9.97 -13.29
C LEU A 35 0.67 10.21 -12.51
N ALA A 36 0.65 11.03 -11.46
CA ALA A 36 1.80 11.26 -10.60
C ALA A 36 2.29 9.95 -9.97
N LEU A 37 1.36 9.13 -9.48
CA LEU A 37 1.65 7.81 -8.95
C LEU A 37 2.26 6.87 -10.01
N ALA A 38 1.72 6.81 -11.22
CA ALA A 38 2.26 5.98 -12.29
C ALA A 38 3.71 6.38 -12.63
N VAL A 39 3.98 7.68 -12.74
CA VAL A 39 5.33 8.23 -12.99
C VAL A 39 6.29 7.90 -11.84
N ASP A 40 5.87 8.11 -10.59
CA ASP A 40 6.67 7.76 -9.40
C ASP A 40 7.00 6.25 -9.36
N ARG A 41 6.03 5.40 -9.70
CA ARG A 41 6.24 3.94 -9.73
C ARG A 41 7.12 3.50 -10.91
N THR A 42 7.12 4.22 -12.03
CA THR A 42 8.09 4.00 -13.11
C THR A 42 9.51 4.24 -12.62
N GLY A 43 9.76 5.34 -11.91
CA GLY A 43 11.04 5.59 -11.25
C GLY A 43 11.40 4.52 -10.22
N SER A 44 10.43 4.07 -9.42
CA SER A 44 10.63 2.99 -8.44
C SER A 44 11.01 1.66 -9.10
N GLY A 45 10.46 1.35 -10.28
CA GLY A 45 10.82 0.18 -11.08
C GLY A 45 12.26 0.26 -11.63
N LEU A 46 12.68 1.45 -12.11
CA LEU A 46 14.06 1.71 -12.51
C LEU A 46 15.02 1.43 -11.33
N TRP A 47 14.72 1.98 -10.17
CA TRP A 47 15.52 1.81 -8.95
C TRP A 47 15.62 0.36 -8.51
N ALA A 48 14.51 -0.33 -8.40
CA ALA A 48 14.48 -1.71 -7.91
C ALA A 48 15.29 -2.67 -8.78
N ALA A 49 15.26 -2.48 -10.10
CA ALA A 49 16.01 -3.33 -11.02
C ALA A 49 17.51 -2.98 -11.09
N SER A 50 17.89 -1.72 -10.82
CA SER A 50 19.26 -1.25 -11.06
C SER A 50 20.07 -0.96 -9.80
N SER A 51 19.46 -0.74 -8.64
CA SER A 51 20.14 -0.24 -7.45
C SER A 51 21.26 -1.15 -6.93
N VAL A 52 21.01 -2.46 -6.85
CA VAL A 52 22.01 -3.42 -6.36
C VAL A 52 23.21 -3.44 -7.31
N LEU A 53 22.96 -3.46 -8.61
CA LEU A 53 24.03 -3.46 -9.62
C LEU A 53 24.78 -2.14 -9.63
N TYR A 54 24.09 -1.01 -9.44
CA TYR A 54 24.72 0.29 -9.25
C TYR A 54 25.68 0.28 -8.05
N PHE A 55 25.22 -0.20 -6.90
CA PHE A 55 26.06 -0.30 -5.71
C PHE A 55 27.25 -1.25 -5.90
N THR A 56 27.06 -2.34 -6.65
CA THR A 56 28.13 -3.31 -6.93
C THR A 56 29.15 -2.75 -7.93
N PHE A 57 28.70 -2.25 -9.09
CA PHE A 57 29.58 -1.93 -10.21
C PHE A 57 30.04 -0.47 -10.24
N VAL A 58 29.23 0.47 -9.75
CA VAL A 58 29.57 1.90 -9.76
C VAL A 58 30.20 2.34 -8.45
N THR A 59 29.60 1.98 -7.29
CA THR A 59 30.15 2.37 -5.98
C THR A 59 31.09 1.35 -5.37
N GLN A 60 31.29 0.18 -6.00
CA GLN A 60 32.20 -0.89 -5.60
C GLN A 60 31.99 -1.39 -4.17
N LEU A 61 30.74 -1.37 -3.67
CA LEU A 61 30.42 -1.90 -2.36
C LEU A 61 30.38 -3.44 -2.37
N SER A 62 30.86 -4.05 -1.29
CA SER A 62 30.73 -5.49 -1.09
C SER A 62 29.28 -5.91 -0.89
N ALA A 63 28.97 -7.18 -1.17
CA ALA A 63 27.63 -7.72 -0.95
C ALA A 63 27.13 -7.55 0.48
N GLN A 64 28.03 -7.67 1.48
CA GLN A 64 27.72 -7.45 2.87
C GLN A 64 27.35 -5.97 3.15
N GLN A 65 28.13 -5.03 2.61
CA GLN A 65 27.84 -3.59 2.74
C GLN A 65 26.50 -3.23 2.09
N ILE A 66 26.19 -3.78 0.90
CA ILE A 66 24.90 -3.59 0.24
C ILE A 66 23.77 -4.14 1.09
N GLY A 67 23.93 -5.33 1.67
CA GLY A 67 22.96 -5.92 2.58
C GLY A 67 22.67 -5.04 3.80
N VAL A 68 23.72 -4.52 4.46
CA VAL A 68 23.56 -3.60 5.60
C VAL A 68 22.94 -2.28 5.17
N LEU A 69 23.34 -1.73 4.01
CA LEU A 69 22.82 -0.49 3.44
C LEU A 69 21.30 -0.57 3.23
N LEU A 70 20.85 -1.62 2.53
CA LEU A 70 19.43 -1.82 2.23
C LEU A 70 18.62 -2.22 3.46
N GLY A 71 19.21 -2.98 4.38
CA GLY A 71 18.61 -3.34 5.66
C GLY A 71 18.36 -2.11 6.54
N ALA A 72 19.38 -1.27 6.71
CA ALA A 72 19.25 -0.01 7.47
C ALA A 72 18.25 0.95 6.82
N ALA A 73 18.25 1.04 5.48
CA ALA A 73 17.28 1.82 4.74
C ALA A 73 15.84 1.30 4.95
N GLY A 74 15.65 -0.02 4.99
CA GLY A 74 14.38 -0.64 5.31
C GLY A 74 13.86 -0.24 6.70
N VAL A 75 14.75 -0.27 7.71
CA VAL A 75 14.44 0.17 9.08
C VAL A 75 14.08 1.66 9.12
N ALA A 76 14.86 2.52 8.48
CA ALA A 76 14.55 3.95 8.39
C ALA A 76 13.19 4.20 7.71
N GLY A 77 12.87 3.42 6.69
CA GLY A 77 11.57 3.46 6.00
C GLY A 77 10.39 3.19 6.92
N ILE A 78 10.54 2.36 7.96
CA ILE A 78 9.46 2.09 8.93
C ILE A 78 8.99 3.38 9.60
N ALA A 79 9.91 4.28 9.94
CA ALA A 79 9.59 5.56 10.57
C ALA A 79 8.90 6.54 9.61
N GLY A 80 9.06 6.39 8.30
CA GLY A 80 8.50 7.30 7.29
C GLY A 80 6.98 7.39 7.33
N SER A 81 6.29 6.26 7.48
CA SER A 81 4.82 6.21 7.51
C SER A 81 4.20 6.94 8.71
N PRO A 82 4.59 6.67 9.99
CA PRO A 82 4.04 7.38 11.12
C PRO A 82 4.44 8.86 11.15
N LEU A 83 5.65 9.21 10.69
CA LEU A 83 6.09 10.60 10.56
C LEU A 83 5.20 11.37 9.58
N ALA A 84 4.93 10.79 8.41
CA ALA A 84 4.04 11.38 7.41
C ALA A 84 2.61 11.56 7.96
N GLY A 85 2.08 10.56 8.67
CA GLY A 85 0.76 10.65 9.31
C GLY A 85 0.68 11.75 10.37
N TRP A 86 1.73 11.92 11.18
CA TRP A 86 1.82 12.96 12.18
C TRP A 86 1.92 14.36 11.55
N LEU A 87 2.77 14.50 10.53
CA LEU A 87 2.92 15.78 9.80
C LEU A 87 1.64 16.14 9.05
N ALA A 88 0.92 15.18 8.45
CA ALA A 88 -0.34 15.43 7.73
C ALA A 88 -1.50 15.89 8.64
N GLY A 89 -1.36 15.70 9.95
CA GLY A 89 -2.24 16.34 10.94
C GLY A 89 -2.02 17.85 11.08
N ARG A 90 -0.84 18.37 10.70
CA ARG A 90 -0.41 19.76 10.88
C ARG A 90 -0.28 20.53 9.56
N LEU A 91 0.23 19.88 8.53
CA LEU A 91 0.55 20.47 7.23
C LEU A 91 -0.35 19.91 6.13
N PRO A 92 -0.53 20.64 5.02
CA PRO A 92 -1.26 20.15 3.87
C PRO A 92 -0.60 18.89 3.27
N VAL A 93 -1.40 17.89 2.93
CA VAL A 93 -0.91 16.61 2.35
C VAL A 93 -0.17 16.87 1.03
N ARG A 94 -0.68 17.78 0.21
CA ARG A 94 -0.06 18.21 -1.05
C ARG A 94 1.37 18.71 -0.83
N THR A 95 1.58 19.63 0.12
CA THR A 95 2.91 20.20 0.43
C THR A 95 3.87 19.13 0.93
N LEU A 96 3.41 18.24 1.81
CA LEU A 96 4.21 17.13 2.32
C LEU A 96 4.60 16.14 1.22
N LEU A 97 3.69 15.83 0.30
CA LEU A 97 3.96 14.92 -0.80
C LEU A 97 5.00 15.48 -1.77
N ILE A 98 4.89 16.79 -2.11
CA ILE A 98 5.92 17.50 -2.88
C ILE A 98 7.26 17.45 -2.14
N GLY A 99 7.27 17.71 -0.83
CA GLY A 99 8.47 17.62 0.00
C GLY A 99 9.11 16.22 -0.03
N CYS A 100 8.32 15.15 -0.01
CA CYS A 100 8.82 13.77 -0.14
C CYS A 100 9.46 13.52 -1.51
N HIS A 101 8.85 13.99 -2.61
CA HIS A 101 9.44 13.86 -3.95
C HIS A 101 10.74 14.66 -4.07
N LEU A 102 10.79 15.88 -3.54
CA LEU A 102 12.01 16.69 -3.52
C LEU A 102 13.10 16.07 -2.65
N LEU A 103 12.77 15.52 -1.49
CA LEU A 103 13.72 14.79 -0.65
C LEU A 103 14.32 13.61 -1.42
N ARG A 104 13.50 12.80 -2.09
CA ARG A 104 13.95 11.65 -2.88
C ARG A 104 14.76 12.09 -4.10
N LEU A 105 14.43 13.21 -4.76
CA LEU A 105 15.22 13.81 -5.83
C LEU A 105 16.63 14.16 -5.33
N VAL A 106 16.71 14.91 -4.22
CA VAL A 106 18.00 15.34 -3.63
C VAL A 106 18.84 14.13 -3.21
N THR A 107 18.23 13.15 -2.55
CA THR A 107 18.96 11.95 -2.10
C THR A 107 19.45 11.11 -3.28
N LEU A 108 18.69 10.98 -4.39
CA LEU A 108 19.17 10.31 -5.59
C LEU A 108 20.32 11.09 -6.28
N ALA A 109 20.24 12.42 -6.32
CA ALA A 109 21.34 13.22 -6.83
C ALA A 109 22.62 13.03 -5.96
N LEU A 110 22.46 12.95 -4.64
CA LEU A 110 23.56 12.67 -3.72
C LEU A 110 24.15 11.28 -3.93
N ILE A 111 23.33 10.24 -4.22
CA ILE A 111 23.84 8.90 -4.53
C ILE A 111 24.79 8.89 -5.72
N LEU A 112 24.58 9.78 -6.72
CA LEU A 112 25.44 9.86 -7.89
C LEU A 112 26.83 10.48 -7.60
N VAL A 113 26.93 11.29 -6.55
CA VAL A 113 28.16 12.00 -6.18
C VAL A 113 28.83 11.45 -4.92
N CYS A 114 28.10 10.75 -4.08
CA CYS A 114 28.63 10.15 -2.86
C CYS A 114 29.46 8.89 -3.19
N ALA A 115 30.65 8.80 -2.62
CA ALA A 115 31.49 7.62 -2.66
C ALA A 115 31.61 7.01 -1.26
N GLY A 116 31.56 5.67 -1.22
CA GLY A 116 31.78 4.90 0.01
C GLY A 116 30.53 4.69 0.87
N PHE A 117 30.60 3.60 1.65
CA PHE A 117 29.49 3.09 2.45
C PHE A 117 28.94 4.12 3.46
N GLY A 118 29.84 4.82 4.18
CA GLY A 118 29.44 5.75 5.25
C GLY A 118 28.61 6.93 4.76
N ALA A 119 28.91 7.46 3.56
CA ALA A 119 28.16 8.55 2.95
C ALA A 119 26.82 8.05 2.35
N LEU A 120 26.82 6.87 1.74
CA LEU A 120 25.63 6.28 1.11
C LEU A 120 24.58 5.83 2.13
N LEU A 121 24.99 5.38 3.30
CA LEU A 121 24.08 4.86 4.32
C LEU A 121 22.95 5.84 4.71
N PRO A 122 23.26 7.06 5.17
CA PRO A 122 22.21 8.03 5.52
C PRO A 122 21.40 8.49 4.29
N VAL A 123 22.02 8.61 3.12
CA VAL A 123 21.37 9.06 1.90
C VAL A 123 20.30 8.04 1.44
N VAL A 124 20.65 6.76 1.41
CA VAL A 124 19.72 5.69 1.04
C VAL A 124 18.64 5.53 2.10
N ALA A 125 18.99 5.64 3.39
CA ALA A 125 18.02 5.61 4.48
C ALA A 125 16.96 6.71 4.35
N LEU A 126 17.37 7.95 4.04
CA LEU A 126 16.46 9.07 3.78
C LEU A 126 15.60 8.87 2.53
N THR A 127 16.15 8.25 1.47
CA THR A 127 15.39 7.90 0.27
C THR A 127 14.22 6.96 0.60
N TYR A 128 14.49 5.90 1.39
CA TYR A 128 13.47 4.94 1.80
C TYR A 128 12.45 5.54 2.78
N LEU A 129 12.90 6.41 3.69
CA LEU A 129 12.01 7.16 4.57
C LEU A 129 11.04 8.02 3.75
N GLY A 130 11.54 8.77 2.76
CA GLY A 130 10.73 9.57 1.84
C GLY A 130 9.76 8.73 1.01
N ASP A 131 10.18 7.54 0.53
CA ASP A 131 9.31 6.61 -0.21
C ASP A 131 8.12 6.14 0.64
N ARG A 132 8.37 5.75 1.89
CA ARG A 132 7.30 5.29 2.79
C ARG A 132 6.38 6.42 3.24
N ALA A 133 6.94 7.59 3.48
CA ALA A 133 6.16 8.80 3.77
C ALA A 133 5.24 9.16 2.59
N ALA A 134 5.75 9.18 1.36
CA ALA A 134 4.96 9.46 0.16
C ALA A 134 3.79 8.48 0.00
N LYS A 135 3.99 7.17 0.18
CA LYS A 135 2.93 6.15 0.11
C LYS A 135 1.79 6.40 1.10
N THR A 136 2.13 6.79 2.33
CA THR A 136 1.11 7.13 3.35
C THR A 136 0.32 8.38 2.97
N LEU A 137 1.00 9.40 2.41
CA LEU A 137 0.36 10.64 1.97
C LEU A 137 -0.51 10.44 0.73
N GLU A 138 -0.09 9.61 -0.23
CA GLU A 138 -0.88 9.18 -1.39
C GLU A 138 -2.18 8.49 -0.93
N MET A 139 -2.07 7.57 0.04
CA MET A 139 -3.20 6.90 0.66
C MET A 139 -4.18 7.88 1.31
N LEU A 140 -3.66 8.84 2.06
CA LEU A 140 -4.47 9.84 2.72
C LEU A 140 -5.16 10.77 1.72
N PHE A 141 -4.45 11.20 0.67
CA PHE A 141 -5.03 12.00 -0.41
C PHE A 141 -6.17 11.24 -1.10
N ALA A 142 -5.94 9.99 -1.46
CA ALA A 142 -6.93 9.11 -2.08
C ALA A 142 -8.21 8.98 -1.24
N THR A 143 -8.04 8.78 0.08
CA THR A 143 -9.16 8.67 1.02
C THR A 143 -9.98 9.96 1.07
N ARG A 144 -9.32 11.12 1.04
CA ARG A 144 -10.00 12.43 1.06
C ARG A 144 -10.68 12.75 -0.28
N ALA A 145 -10.00 12.47 -1.40
CA ALA A 145 -10.48 12.83 -2.73
C ALA A 145 -11.65 11.94 -3.21
N ALA A 146 -11.59 10.64 -2.93
CA ALA A 146 -12.57 9.67 -3.42
C ALA A 146 -13.76 9.45 -2.48
N GLY A 147 -13.67 9.87 -1.21
CA GLY A 147 -14.75 9.76 -0.22
C GLY A 147 -15.27 8.33 -0.09
N GLU A 148 -16.57 8.12 -0.31
CA GLU A 148 -17.19 6.79 -0.24
C GLU A 148 -16.71 5.83 -1.34
N ARG A 149 -16.30 6.34 -2.50
CA ARG A 149 -15.76 5.54 -3.61
C ARG A 149 -14.25 5.27 -3.51
N ARG A 150 -13.66 5.37 -2.31
CA ARG A 150 -12.22 5.18 -2.05
C ARG A 150 -11.70 3.82 -2.47
N VAL A 151 -12.52 2.77 -2.37
CA VAL A 151 -12.12 1.40 -2.77
C VAL A 151 -11.90 1.31 -4.29
N ALA A 152 -12.79 1.93 -5.09
CA ALA A 152 -12.61 1.99 -6.54
C ALA A 152 -11.38 2.81 -6.94
N TYR A 153 -11.13 3.94 -6.27
CA TYR A 153 -9.92 4.72 -6.51
C TYR A 153 -8.65 3.95 -6.13
N GLN A 154 -8.67 3.22 -5.00
CA GLN A 154 -7.57 2.37 -4.58
C GLN A 154 -7.23 1.29 -5.63
N ALA A 155 -8.25 0.69 -6.23
CA ALA A 155 -8.05 -0.29 -7.30
C ALA A 155 -7.34 0.33 -8.52
N LEU A 156 -7.78 1.53 -8.93
CA LEU A 156 -7.13 2.28 -10.03
C LEU A 156 -5.69 2.65 -9.67
N SER A 157 -5.46 3.12 -8.43
CA SER A 157 -4.11 3.45 -7.94
C SER A 157 -3.18 2.24 -7.98
N ARG A 158 -3.67 1.05 -7.58
CA ARG A 158 -2.88 -0.17 -7.64
C ARG A 158 -2.55 -0.58 -9.09
N SER A 159 -3.53 -0.52 -9.99
CA SER A 159 -3.31 -0.81 -11.41
C SER A 159 -2.31 0.17 -12.03
N ALA A 160 -2.43 1.47 -11.76
CA ALA A 160 -1.51 2.49 -12.23
C ALA A 160 -0.09 2.29 -11.65
N ALA A 161 0.02 1.96 -10.37
CA ALA A 161 1.29 1.70 -9.71
C ALA A 161 2.01 0.48 -10.31
N ASN A 162 1.30 -0.63 -10.52
CA ASN A 162 1.88 -1.85 -11.08
C ASN A 162 2.28 -1.65 -12.55
N ALA A 163 1.45 -0.97 -13.35
CA ALA A 163 1.79 -0.64 -14.72
C ALA A 163 3.05 0.25 -14.78
N GLY A 164 3.11 1.30 -13.97
CA GLY A 164 4.30 2.17 -13.89
C GLY A 164 5.54 1.40 -13.48
N TYR A 165 5.45 0.58 -12.42
CA TYR A 165 6.57 -0.24 -11.94
C TYR A 165 7.08 -1.21 -13.03
N GLY A 166 6.17 -1.89 -13.75
CA GLY A 166 6.51 -2.78 -14.85
C GLY A 166 7.20 -2.06 -16.01
N VAL A 167 6.72 -0.87 -16.38
CA VAL A 167 7.37 -0.02 -17.41
C VAL A 167 8.77 0.37 -16.96
N GLY A 168 8.95 0.80 -15.71
CA GLY A 168 10.26 1.16 -15.17
C GLY A 168 11.23 -0.01 -15.15
N ALA A 169 10.79 -1.18 -14.70
CA ALA A 169 11.60 -2.40 -14.72
C ALA A 169 11.99 -2.83 -16.13
N GLY A 170 11.08 -2.69 -17.10
CA GLY A 170 11.36 -2.95 -18.52
C GLY A 170 12.42 -2.00 -19.09
N ILE A 171 12.31 -0.69 -18.82
CA ILE A 171 13.32 0.30 -19.22
C ILE A 171 14.67 -0.02 -18.54
N ALA A 172 14.65 -0.40 -17.24
CA ALA A 172 15.86 -0.79 -16.55
C ALA A 172 16.52 -2.02 -17.19
N ALA A 173 15.75 -3.03 -17.59
CA ALA A 173 16.29 -4.22 -18.26
C ALA A 173 17.02 -3.86 -19.57
N LEU A 174 16.49 -2.93 -20.36
CA LEU A 174 17.16 -2.42 -21.57
C LEU A 174 18.45 -1.67 -21.21
N GLY A 175 18.42 -0.79 -20.21
CA GLY A 175 19.62 -0.07 -19.75
C GLY A 175 20.70 -1.00 -19.20
N LEU A 176 20.31 -2.04 -18.46
CA LEU A 176 21.22 -3.04 -17.92
C LEU A 176 21.84 -3.93 -19.02
N ALA A 177 21.11 -4.19 -20.12
CA ALA A 177 21.64 -4.92 -21.27
C ALA A 177 22.79 -4.19 -21.98
N VAL A 178 22.82 -2.84 -21.88
CA VAL A 178 23.96 -2.02 -22.37
C VAL A 178 25.21 -2.22 -21.50
N GLY A 179 25.07 -2.44 -20.19
CA GLY A 179 26.14 -2.85 -19.27
C GLY A 179 27.22 -1.81 -18.98
N THR A 180 27.03 -0.55 -19.38
CA THR A 180 28.01 0.54 -19.14
C THR A 180 27.74 1.27 -17.83
N LEU A 181 28.78 1.88 -17.24
CA LEU A 181 28.62 2.71 -16.03
C LEU A 181 27.67 3.89 -16.26
N ASP A 182 27.69 4.46 -17.45
CA ASP A 182 26.80 5.58 -17.80
C ASP A 182 25.34 5.12 -17.94
N ALA A 183 25.10 3.89 -18.41
CA ALA A 183 23.76 3.30 -18.41
C ALA A 183 23.21 3.15 -16.99
N TYR A 184 24.00 2.69 -16.03
CA TYR A 184 23.57 2.62 -14.62
C TYR A 184 23.25 4.01 -14.04
N ARG A 185 24.10 5.01 -14.32
CA ARG A 185 23.88 6.40 -13.90
C ARG A 185 22.63 6.99 -14.54
N ALA A 186 22.41 6.72 -15.84
CA ALA A 186 21.22 7.17 -16.56
C ALA A 186 19.92 6.60 -15.96
N LEU A 187 19.92 5.35 -15.48
CA LEU A 187 18.77 4.75 -14.81
C LEU A 187 18.47 5.47 -13.48
N ILE A 188 19.49 5.84 -12.70
CA ILE A 188 19.33 6.62 -11.47
C ILE A 188 18.80 8.02 -11.79
N LEU A 189 19.34 8.69 -12.81
CA LEU A 189 18.85 10.00 -13.27
C LEU A 189 17.41 9.93 -13.78
N GLY A 190 17.05 8.87 -14.50
CA GLY A 190 15.67 8.63 -14.95
C GLY A 190 14.70 8.51 -13.77
N ASN A 191 15.09 7.82 -12.71
CA ASN A 191 14.32 7.77 -11.48
C ASN A 191 14.24 9.17 -10.81
N ALA A 192 15.35 9.91 -10.72
CA ALA A 192 15.36 11.27 -10.18
C ALA A 192 14.40 12.21 -10.96
N LEU A 193 14.41 12.11 -12.29
CA LEU A 193 13.51 12.88 -13.16
C LEU A 193 12.04 12.53 -12.91
N SER A 194 11.73 11.26 -12.63
CA SER A 194 10.35 10.86 -12.31
C SER A 194 9.81 11.61 -11.09
N PHE A 195 10.63 11.92 -10.10
CA PHE A 195 10.22 12.71 -8.93
C PHE A 195 9.96 14.16 -9.25
N VAL A 196 10.71 14.77 -10.18
CA VAL A 196 10.43 16.13 -10.67
C VAL A 196 9.07 16.18 -11.33
N VAL A 197 8.79 15.23 -12.23
CA VAL A 197 7.50 15.15 -12.93
C VAL A 197 6.37 14.86 -11.95
N ALA A 198 6.54 13.93 -11.02
CA ALA A 198 5.55 13.62 -10.00
C ALA A 198 5.25 14.84 -9.11
N ALA A 199 6.28 15.55 -8.63
CA ALA A 199 6.12 16.77 -7.84
C ALA A 199 5.37 17.86 -8.62
N ALA A 200 5.70 18.06 -9.90
CA ALA A 200 5.03 19.03 -10.77
C ALA A 200 3.55 18.67 -11.02
N LEU A 201 3.24 17.39 -11.17
CA LEU A 201 1.86 16.92 -11.27
C LEU A 201 1.09 17.15 -9.97
N VAL A 202 1.68 16.78 -8.82
CA VAL A 202 1.08 17.02 -7.51
C VAL A 202 0.84 18.50 -7.26
N TRP A 203 1.74 19.37 -7.69
CA TRP A 203 1.54 20.82 -7.59
C TRP A 203 0.29 21.30 -8.32
N ARG A 204 -0.09 20.66 -9.43
CA ARG A 204 -1.30 21.03 -10.20
C ARG A 204 -2.60 20.56 -9.57
N THR A 205 -2.56 19.79 -8.48
CA THR A 205 -3.76 19.33 -7.76
C THR A 205 -4.20 20.34 -6.73
N VAL A 206 -5.50 20.36 -6.43
CA VAL A 206 -6.05 21.07 -5.28
C VAL A 206 -6.28 20.07 -4.17
N GLU A 207 -5.81 20.39 -2.95
CA GLU A 207 -6.00 19.50 -1.81
C GLU A 207 -7.49 19.44 -1.44
N PRO A 208 -8.09 18.24 -1.35
CA PRO A 208 -9.45 18.11 -0.86
C PRO A 208 -9.58 18.70 0.54
N ALA A 209 -10.64 19.47 0.79
CA ALA A 209 -10.90 20.06 2.08
C ALA A 209 -10.82 19.01 3.20
N ARG A 210 -10.22 19.36 4.32
CA ARG A 210 -10.39 18.55 5.55
C ARG A 210 -11.88 18.55 5.86
N GLY A 211 -12.47 17.37 6.05
CA GLY A 211 -13.88 17.28 6.45
C GLY A 211 -14.17 18.20 7.63
N PRO A 212 -15.42 18.71 7.79
CA PRO A 212 -15.77 19.60 8.88
C PRO A 212 -15.35 18.98 10.21
N VAL A 213 -14.58 19.71 10.99
CA VAL A 213 -14.30 19.30 12.37
C VAL A 213 -15.63 19.43 13.11
N PRO A 214 -16.21 18.36 13.68
CA PRO A 214 -17.44 18.48 14.44
C PRO A 214 -17.25 19.52 15.56
N GLY A 215 -18.02 20.62 15.52
CA GLY A 215 -17.93 21.71 16.50
C GLY A 215 -17.10 22.92 16.08
N ALA A 216 -16.55 22.99 14.86
CA ALA A 216 -15.95 24.24 14.37
C ALA A 216 -17.06 25.22 13.94
N PRO A 217 -16.97 26.53 14.32
CA PRO A 217 -17.92 27.53 13.85
C PRO A 217 -17.87 27.58 12.31
N VAL A 218 -19.03 27.53 11.67
CA VAL A 218 -19.17 27.67 10.22
C VAL A 218 -18.79 29.11 9.86
N PRO A 219 -17.71 29.39 9.11
CA PRO A 219 -17.40 30.74 8.66
C PRO A 219 -18.49 31.18 7.68
N GLY A 220 -19.27 32.21 8.08
CA GLY A 220 -20.28 32.81 7.20
C GLY A 220 -21.75 32.51 7.58
N ALA A 221 -22.03 31.90 8.73
CA ALA A 221 -23.40 31.93 9.24
C ALA A 221 -23.75 33.39 9.58
N PRO A 222 -24.82 33.97 8.98
CA PRO A 222 -25.23 35.34 9.32
C PRO A 222 -25.61 35.35 10.79
N ALA A 223 -25.09 36.34 11.52
CA ALA A 223 -25.53 36.64 12.89
C ALA A 223 -26.99 37.04 12.84
N GLY A 224 -27.88 36.03 12.86
CA GLY A 224 -29.31 36.20 12.90
C GLY A 224 -29.71 36.77 14.27
N GLY A 225 -30.48 37.85 14.24
CA GLY A 225 -30.95 38.70 15.27
C GLY A 225 -31.24 38.03 16.61
N ALA A 226 -30.60 38.56 17.64
CA ALA A 226 -30.96 38.29 19.03
C ALA A 226 -32.31 38.93 19.37
N SER A 227 -33.36 38.17 19.50
CA SER A 227 -34.53 38.55 20.26
C SER A 227 -34.20 38.42 21.75
N ALA A 228 -34.25 39.57 22.42
CA ALA A 228 -34.08 39.67 23.86
C ALA A 228 -35.13 38.90 24.61
N GLY A 229 -34.75 37.97 25.47
CA GLY A 229 -35.66 37.33 26.40
C GLY A 229 -35.31 35.90 26.73
N ALA A 230 -34.42 35.70 27.66
CA ALA A 230 -34.22 34.63 28.64
C ALA A 230 -32.76 34.34 28.84
N ALA A 231 -32.21 34.59 30.02
CA ALA A 231 -30.88 34.20 30.41
C ALA A 231 -30.76 32.66 30.40
N PRO A 232 -29.85 32.05 29.63
CA PRO A 232 -29.56 30.64 29.81
C PRO A 232 -28.48 30.50 30.89
N ALA A 233 -28.83 29.75 31.91
CA ALA A 233 -27.90 29.24 32.91
C ALA A 233 -26.82 28.40 32.21
N GLY A 234 -25.56 28.67 32.59
CA GLY A 234 -24.43 27.74 32.43
C GLY A 234 -23.87 27.60 31.04
N VAL A 235 -23.06 28.59 30.63
CA VAL A 235 -21.98 28.32 29.66
C VAL A 235 -20.98 27.39 30.34
N ALA A 236 -21.04 26.12 29.95
CA ALA A 236 -20.02 25.15 30.36
C ALA A 236 -18.64 25.64 29.85
N PRO A 237 -17.67 25.86 30.76
CA PRO A 237 -16.34 26.34 30.39
C PRO A 237 -15.62 25.22 29.63
N GLY A 238 -15.18 25.53 28.43
CA GLY A 238 -14.09 24.80 27.80
C GLY A 238 -14.46 23.46 27.20
N VAL A 239 -15.00 23.48 25.96
CA VAL A 239 -14.66 22.38 25.05
C VAL A 239 -13.17 22.47 24.82
N ARG A 240 -12.40 21.78 25.70
CA ARG A 240 -11.00 21.48 25.43
C ARG A 240 -10.96 20.84 24.06
N PRO A 241 -10.02 21.24 23.17
CA PRO A 241 -9.77 20.47 21.95
C PRO A 241 -9.57 19.03 22.44
N VAL A 242 -10.42 18.13 22.03
CA VAL A 242 -10.30 16.70 22.36
C VAL A 242 -8.90 16.32 21.90
N ALA A 243 -8.01 16.08 22.84
CA ALA A 243 -6.63 15.73 22.58
C ALA A 243 -6.68 14.57 21.60
N GLY A 244 -6.24 14.80 20.34
CA GLY A 244 -6.48 13.89 19.22
C GLY A 244 -6.12 12.47 19.65
N ARG A 245 -7.05 11.54 19.46
CA ARG A 245 -6.87 10.13 19.85
C ARG A 245 -5.58 9.61 19.27
N SER A 246 -4.61 9.29 20.12
CA SER A 246 -3.32 8.79 19.68
C SER A 246 -3.45 7.32 19.26
N PRO A 247 -3.06 6.93 18.04
CA PRO A 247 -3.10 5.54 17.60
C PRO A 247 -2.26 4.63 18.49
N TRP A 248 -1.20 5.16 19.12
CA TRP A 248 -0.32 4.42 20.03
C TRP A 248 -0.97 4.02 21.36
N ARG A 249 -2.06 4.67 21.74
CA ARG A 249 -2.84 4.33 22.94
C ARG A 249 -4.07 3.48 22.63
N ASP A 250 -4.43 3.34 21.37
CA ASP A 250 -5.54 2.50 20.92
C ASP A 250 -5.09 1.05 20.73
N ARG A 251 -5.16 0.28 21.83
CA ARG A 251 -4.78 -1.15 21.82
C ARG A 251 -5.50 -1.97 20.76
N GLY A 252 -6.75 -1.64 20.43
CA GLY A 252 -7.51 -2.36 19.41
C GLY A 252 -6.97 -2.09 18.01
N TYR A 253 -6.59 -0.85 17.72
CA TYR A 253 -5.96 -0.49 16.45
C TYR A 253 -4.54 -1.05 16.34
N LEU A 254 -3.76 -0.96 17.39
CA LEU A 254 -2.41 -1.55 17.44
C LEU A 254 -2.44 -3.07 17.23
N ARG A 255 -3.42 -3.77 17.81
CA ARG A 255 -3.62 -5.21 17.56
C ARG A 255 -3.95 -5.47 16.08
N PHE A 256 -4.79 -4.65 15.45
CA PHE A 256 -5.05 -4.74 14.01
C PHE A 256 -3.74 -4.59 13.22
N VAL A 257 -2.95 -3.54 13.49
CA VAL A 257 -1.67 -3.28 12.80
C VAL A 257 -0.67 -4.41 13.02
N LEU A 258 -0.57 -4.94 14.24
CA LEU A 258 0.33 -6.04 14.57
C LEU A 258 -0.04 -7.33 13.81
N LEU A 259 -1.32 -7.67 13.76
CA LEU A 259 -1.80 -8.81 12.97
C LEU A 259 -1.65 -8.57 11.46
N ASP A 260 -1.65 -7.30 11.03
CA ASP A 260 -1.49 -6.88 9.65
C ASP A 260 -0.07 -7.14 9.11
N ILE A 261 0.97 -7.13 9.97
CA ILE A 261 2.36 -7.37 9.56
C ILE A 261 2.51 -8.73 8.85
N PRO A 262 2.24 -9.86 9.49
CA PRO A 262 2.36 -11.16 8.84
C PRO A 262 1.33 -11.40 7.74
N MET A 263 0.24 -10.65 7.75
CA MET A 263 -0.76 -10.73 6.68
C MET A 263 -0.31 -10.08 5.35
N ASN A 264 0.86 -9.45 5.26
CA ASN A 264 1.44 -8.94 4.02
C ASN A 264 2.55 -9.88 3.46
N LEU A 265 2.67 -11.11 3.94
CA LEU A 265 3.70 -12.06 3.51
C LEU A 265 3.52 -12.56 2.07
N ASP A 266 2.35 -12.38 1.46
CA ASP A 266 2.10 -12.63 0.03
C ASP A 266 3.16 -11.97 -0.86
N ASP A 267 3.56 -10.72 -0.59
CA ASP A 267 4.60 -9.99 -1.32
C ASP A 267 5.96 -10.71 -1.26
N SER A 268 6.35 -11.24 -0.08
CA SER A 268 7.60 -12.01 0.07
C SER A 268 7.50 -13.42 -0.49
N VAL A 269 6.33 -14.07 -0.40
CA VAL A 269 6.11 -15.39 -1.02
C VAL A 269 6.22 -15.28 -2.54
N LEU A 270 5.59 -14.29 -3.15
CA LEU A 270 5.62 -14.08 -4.60
C LEU A 270 6.99 -13.60 -5.10
N GLY A 271 7.58 -12.61 -4.42
CA GLY A 271 8.81 -11.95 -4.89
C GLY A 271 10.09 -12.69 -4.56
N VAL A 272 10.11 -13.48 -3.49
CA VAL A 272 11.30 -14.19 -3.00
C VAL A 272 11.08 -15.69 -2.91
N GLY A 273 10.01 -16.12 -2.25
CA GLY A 273 9.75 -17.52 -1.95
C GLY A 273 9.57 -18.37 -3.20
N LEU A 274 8.66 -17.96 -4.09
CA LEU A 274 8.35 -18.69 -5.31
C LEU A 274 9.56 -18.86 -6.25
N PRO A 275 10.31 -17.76 -6.60
CA PRO A 275 11.49 -17.88 -7.45
C PRO A 275 12.57 -18.77 -6.83
N LEU A 276 12.90 -18.56 -5.56
CA LEU A 276 13.96 -19.31 -4.90
C LEU A 276 13.57 -20.78 -4.69
N TRP A 277 12.33 -21.07 -4.31
CA TRP A 277 11.84 -22.43 -4.15
C TRP A 277 11.86 -23.22 -5.45
N LEU A 278 11.48 -22.54 -6.56
CA LEU A 278 11.59 -23.15 -7.89
C LEU A 278 13.04 -23.57 -8.19
N VAL A 279 14.00 -22.66 -7.97
CA VAL A 279 15.41 -22.90 -8.34
C VAL A 279 16.10 -23.88 -7.38
N SER A 280 15.80 -23.81 -6.08
CA SER A 280 16.54 -24.59 -5.06
C SER A 280 15.92 -25.93 -4.71
N SER A 281 14.62 -26.14 -4.93
CA SER A 281 13.91 -27.28 -4.33
C SER A 281 13.02 -28.03 -5.31
N THR A 282 12.94 -27.61 -6.58
CA THR A 282 12.09 -28.27 -7.58
C THR A 282 12.86 -28.58 -8.86
N SER A 283 12.29 -29.48 -9.69
CA SER A 283 12.81 -29.79 -11.01
C SER A 283 12.24 -28.93 -12.13
N ALA A 284 11.44 -27.91 -11.80
CA ALA A 284 10.80 -27.03 -12.78
C ALA A 284 11.83 -26.18 -13.55
N PRO A 285 11.60 -25.86 -14.84
CA PRO A 285 12.51 -25.03 -15.61
C PRO A 285 12.69 -23.62 -15.00
N HIS A 286 13.91 -23.17 -14.85
CA HIS A 286 14.24 -21.84 -14.28
C HIS A 286 13.67 -20.69 -15.12
N ALA A 287 13.43 -20.93 -16.42
CA ALA A 287 12.79 -19.96 -17.33
C ALA A 287 11.36 -19.54 -16.91
N LEU A 288 10.72 -20.24 -15.94
CA LEU A 288 9.42 -19.86 -15.40
C LEU A 288 9.48 -18.68 -14.41
N VAL A 289 10.63 -18.33 -13.86
CA VAL A 289 10.74 -17.25 -12.87
C VAL A 289 10.17 -15.92 -13.39
N PRO A 290 10.51 -15.44 -14.59
CA PRO A 290 9.87 -14.24 -15.14
C PRO A 290 8.37 -14.37 -15.37
N ALA A 291 7.87 -15.58 -15.63
CA ALA A 291 6.45 -15.81 -15.87
C ALA A 291 5.60 -15.51 -14.62
N PHE A 292 6.11 -15.72 -13.42
CA PHE A 292 5.42 -15.35 -12.16
C PHE A 292 5.13 -13.86 -12.08
N LEU A 293 6.11 -13.02 -12.44
CA LEU A 293 5.95 -11.57 -12.44
C LEU A 293 4.96 -11.10 -13.52
N VAL A 294 5.04 -11.69 -14.71
CA VAL A 294 4.11 -11.38 -15.80
C VAL A 294 2.68 -11.79 -15.41
N LEU A 295 2.50 -13.00 -14.86
CA LEU A 295 1.22 -13.48 -14.37
C LEU A 295 0.62 -12.56 -13.30
N ASN A 296 1.42 -12.17 -12.30
CA ASN A 296 1.01 -11.22 -11.28
C ASN A 296 0.58 -9.89 -11.89
N THR A 297 1.40 -9.29 -12.75
CA THR A 297 1.10 -7.99 -13.36
C THR A 297 -0.20 -8.03 -14.17
N VAL A 298 -0.39 -9.05 -15.01
CA VAL A 298 -1.59 -9.21 -15.84
C VAL A 298 -2.83 -9.40 -14.96
N LEU A 299 -2.77 -10.28 -13.97
CA LEU A 299 -3.89 -10.55 -13.07
C LEU A 299 -4.28 -9.32 -12.25
N VAL A 300 -3.30 -8.60 -11.72
CA VAL A 300 -3.57 -7.38 -10.96
C VAL A 300 -4.26 -6.35 -11.85
N VAL A 301 -3.76 -6.10 -13.07
CA VAL A 301 -4.38 -5.14 -14.00
C VAL A 301 -5.81 -5.54 -14.37
N VAL A 302 -6.04 -6.82 -14.64
CA VAL A 302 -7.36 -7.30 -15.11
C VAL A 302 -8.36 -7.47 -13.96
N CYS A 303 -7.93 -8.04 -12.82
CA CYS A 303 -8.85 -8.46 -11.77
C CYS A 303 -9.04 -7.44 -10.66
N GLN A 304 -8.13 -6.46 -10.48
CA GLN A 304 -8.14 -5.53 -9.34
C GLN A 304 -9.49 -4.82 -9.16
N LEU A 305 -10.07 -4.29 -10.24
CA LEU A 305 -11.35 -3.58 -10.16
C LEU A 305 -12.52 -4.49 -9.79
N SER A 306 -12.55 -5.71 -10.33
CA SER A 306 -13.62 -6.67 -10.05
C SER A 306 -13.60 -7.15 -8.61
N VAL A 307 -12.39 -7.38 -8.09
CA VAL A 307 -12.15 -7.78 -6.71
C VAL A 307 -12.52 -6.64 -5.75
N SER A 308 -12.07 -5.44 -6.03
CA SER A 308 -12.31 -4.27 -5.18
C SER A 308 -13.80 -4.00 -4.96
N ARG A 309 -14.62 -4.10 -6.01
CA ARG A 309 -16.08 -3.92 -5.89
C ARG A 309 -16.74 -4.94 -4.97
N ARG A 310 -16.25 -6.19 -4.93
CA ARG A 310 -16.80 -7.25 -4.08
C ARG A 310 -16.34 -7.16 -2.62
N ALA A 311 -15.23 -6.50 -2.38
CA ALA A 311 -14.64 -6.33 -1.05
C ALA A 311 -14.96 -4.99 -0.39
N GLU A 312 -15.86 -4.19 -0.98
CA GLU A 312 -16.27 -2.88 -0.47
C GLU A 312 -17.10 -3.00 0.81
N GLY A 313 -16.85 -2.09 1.77
CA GLY A 313 -17.53 -2.02 3.05
C GLY A 313 -17.07 -3.07 4.09
N PRO A 314 -17.60 -2.98 5.33
CA PRO A 314 -17.12 -3.79 6.46
C PRO A 314 -17.23 -5.31 6.25
N ARG A 315 -18.36 -5.75 5.65
CA ARG A 315 -18.60 -7.17 5.36
C ARG A 315 -17.74 -7.68 4.21
N GLY A 316 -17.59 -6.87 3.16
CA GLY A 316 -16.73 -7.18 2.02
C GLY A 316 -15.28 -7.32 2.44
N ALA A 317 -14.76 -6.36 3.20
CA ALA A 317 -13.40 -6.39 3.74
C ALA A 317 -13.16 -7.59 4.68
N ALA A 318 -14.12 -7.91 5.56
CA ALA A 318 -14.03 -9.06 6.45
C ALA A 318 -13.97 -10.40 5.68
N ARG A 319 -14.80 -10.57 4.63
CA ARG A 319 -14.76 -11.75 3.76
C ARG A 319 -13.43 -11.84 2.98
N ALA A 320 -12.91 -10.70 2.50
CA ALA A 320 -11.65 -10.66 1.77
C ALA A 320 -10.47 -11.09 2.65
N VAL A 321 -10.45 -10.73 3.96
CA VAL A 321 -9.44 -11.22 4.92
C VAL A 321 -9.48 -12.74 5.06
N LEU A 322 -10.67 -13.33 5.20
CA LEU A 322 -10.80 -14.79 5.32
C LEU A 322 -10.39 -15.50 4.02
N LEU A 323 -10.83 -14.97 2.87
CA LEU A 323 -10.46 -15.53 1.57
C LEU A 323 -8.95 -15.45 1.34
N TYR A 324 -8.32 -14.33 1.73
CA TYR A 324 -6.86 -14.22 1.75
C TYR A 324 -6.21 -15.36 2.53
N GLY A 325 -6.67 -15.63 3.76
CA GLY A 325 -6.13 -16.72 4.58
C GLY A 325 -6.25 -18.09 3.93
N VAL A 326 -7.39 -18.38 3.30
CA VAL A 326 -7.62 -19.64 2.55
C VAL A 326 -6.69 -19.71 1.34
N LEU A 327 -6.60 -18.64 0.54
CA LEU A 327 -5.74 -18.59 -0.64
C LEU A 327 -4.27 -18.81 -0.28
N MET A 328 -3.79 -18.17 0.80
CA MET A 328 -2.42 -18.34 1.29
C MET A 328 -2.16 -19.77 1.79
N LEU A 329 -3.11 -20.39 2.49
CA LEU A 329 -3.00 -21.77 2.92
C LEU A 329 -2.85 -22.71 1.72
N VAL A 330 -3.71 -22.55 0.69
CA VAL A 330 -3.66 -23.38 -0.52
C VAL A 330 -2.39 -23.10 -1.34
N THR A 331 -1.94 -21.84 -1.42
CA THR A 331 -0.65 -21.49 -2.03
C THR A 331 0.50 -22.24 -1.36
N CYS A 332 0.57 -22.18 -0.03
CA CYS A 332 1.62 -22.86 0.73
C CYS A 332 1.54 -24.40 0.59
N LEU A 333 0.35 -24.97 0.48
CA LEU A 333 0.16 -26.37 0.16
C LEU A 333 0.75 -26.72 -1.21
N PHE A 334 0.49 -25.92 -2.25
CA PHE A 334 1.08 -26.12 -3.56
C PHE A 334 2.61 -25.94 -3.55
N MET A 335 3.13 -24.98 -2.80
CA MET A 335 4.59 -24.84 -2.61
C MET A 335 5.20 -26.10 -2.00
N ALA A 336 4.56 -26.70 -0.99
CA ALA A 336 5.00 -27.97 -0.37
C ALA A 336 4.91 -29.16 -1.34
N LEU A 337 3.87 -29.20 -2.19
CA LEU A 337 3.66 -30.28 -3.16
C LEU A 337 4.57 -30.17 -4.40
N ALA A 338 5.05 -28.97 -4.73
CA ALA A 338 5.89 -28.73 -5.92
C ALA A 338 7.21 -29.50 -5.92
N THR A 339 7.65 -30.01 -4.77
CA THR A 339 8.84 -30.87 -4.64
C THR A 339 8.56 -32.32 -5.06
N ARG A 340 7.29 -32.68 -5.25
CA ARG A 340 6.87 -34.05 -5.60
C ARG A 340 6.48 -34.08 -7.07
N GLY A 341 7.18 -34.86 -7.87
CA GLY A 341 6.86 -35.09 -9.29
C GLY A 341 7.93 -34.58 -10.26
N GLY A 342 7.68 -34.77 -11.55
CA GLY A 342 8.58 -34.36 -12.61
C GLY A 342 8.50 -32.86 -12.92
N ALA A 343 9.40 -32.37 -13.78
CA ALA A 343 9.57 -30.96 -14.12
C ALA A 343 8.28 -30.24 -14.54
N TRP A 344 7.44 -30.89 -15.35
CA TRP A 344 6.18 -30.31 -15.83
C TRP A 344 5.10 -30.23 -14.75
N VAL A 345 5.06 -31.24 -13.83
CA VAL A 345 4.14 -31.22 -12.69
C VAL A 345 4.53 -30.13 -11.74
N ALA A 346 5.82 -30.01 -11.41
CA ALA A 346 6.34 -28.93 -10.57
C ALA A 346 6.05 -27.54 -11.19
N ALA A 347 6.24 -27.40 -12.50
CA ALA A 347 5.94 -26.16 -13.23
C ALA A 347 4.44 -25.79 -13.13
N ALA A 348 3.54 -26.73 -13.38
CA ALA A 348 2.10 -26.50 -13.29
C ALA A 348 1.65 -26.12 -11.87
N VAL A 349 2.18 -26.80 -10.85
CA VAL A 349 1.89 -26.54 -9.44
C VAL A 349 2.40 -25.16 -9.01
N LEU A 350 3.60 -24.77 -9.42
CA LEU A 350 4.16 -23.45 -9.10
C LEU A 350 3.42 -22.32 -9.82
N LEU A 351 2.98 -22.51 -11.07
CA LEU A 351 2.14 -21.53 -11.77
C LEU A 351 0.77 -21.40 -11.09
N ALA A 352 0.18 -22.49 -10.61
CA ALA A 352 -1.04 -22.43 -9.82
C ALA A 352 -0.81 -21.72 -8.47
N ALA A 353 0.33 -21.96 -7.80
CA ALA A 353 0.71 -21.22 -6.59
C ALA A 353 0.88 -19.73 -6.87
N ALA A 354 1.51 -19.35 -7.99
CA ALA A 354 1.66 -17.94 -8.41
C ALA A 354 0.30 -17.28 -8.67
N LEU A 355 -0.63 -17.98 -9.31
CA LEU A 355 -2.01 -17.52 -9.51
C LEU A 355 -2.70 -17.27 -8.16
N LEU A 356 -2.63 -18.23 -7.24
CA LEU A 356 -3.32 -18.18 -5.95
C LEU A 356 -2.73 -17.08 -5.05
N VAL A 357 -1.41 -16.94 -4.97
CA VAL A 357 -0.79 -15.87 -4.17
C VAL A 357 -1.09 -14.49 -4.75
N THR A 358 -1.20 -14.35 -6.08
CA THR A 358 -1.63 -13.10 -6.70
C THR A 358 -3.10 -12.78 -6.37
N LEU A 359 -3.98 -13.78 -6.38
CA LEU A 359 -5.36 -13.58 -5.93
C LEU A 359 -5.43 -13.22 -4.43
N ALA A 360 -4.58 -13.84 -3.60
CA ALA A 360 -4.43 -13.47 -2.19
C ALA A 360 -3.97 -12.02 -2.04
N GLU A 361 -2.96 -11.60 -2.78
CA GLU A 361 -2.48 -10.21 -2.82
C GLU A 361 -3.61 -9.22 -3.17
N LEU A 362 -4.45 -9.54 -4.16
CA LEU A 362 -5.60 -8.72 -4.52
C LEU A 362 -6.61 -8.58 -3.37
N MET A 363 -6.95 -9.70 -2.70
CA MET A 363 -7.83 -9.68 -1.52
C MET A 363 -7.22 -8.85 -0.40
N ARG A 364 -5.92 -9.02 -0.17
CA ARG A 364 -5.18 -8.33 0.87
C ARG A 364 -5.13 -6.83 0.67
N SER A 365 -4.81 -6.39 -0.55
CA SER A 365 -4.66 -4.97 -0.89
C SER A 365 -5.94 -4.18 -0.60
N VAL A 366 -7.11 -4.77 -0.87
CA VAL A 366 -8.40 -4.12 -0.62
C VAL A 366 -8.78 -4.19 0.85
N SER A 367 -8.66 -5.37 1.48
CA SER A 367 -9.09 -5.55 2.87
C SER A 367 -8.25 -4.74 3.85
N SER A 368 -6.94 -4.69 3.69
CA SER A 368 -6.04 -3.91 4.55
C SER A 368 -6.37 -2.42 4.52
N TRP A 369 -6.52 -1.89 3.31
CA TRP A 369 -6.87 -0.49 3.11
C TRP A 369 -8.23 -0.14 3.73
N GLU A 370 -9.27 -0.89 3.36
CA GLU A 370 -10.62 -0.61 3.81
C GLU A 370 -10.74 -0.72 5.33
N LEU A 371 -10.16 -1.76 5.93
CA LEU A 371 -10.15 -1.92 7.39
C LEU A 371 -9.34 -0.83 8.09
N ALA A 372 -8.18 -0.43 7.55
CA ALA A 372 -7.39 0.65 8.14
C ALA A 372 -8.19 1.97 8.19
N VAL A 373 -8.97 2.28 7.15
CA VAL A 373 -9.81 3.48 7.09
C VAL A 373 -11.05 3.36 7.99
N LEU A 374 -11.74 2.21 7.97
CA LEU A 374 -12.95 1.98 8.77
C LEU A 374 -12.69 1.97 10.28
N LEU A 375 -11.51 1.48 10.70
CA LEU A 375 -11.11 1.43 12.11
C LEU A 375 -10.51 2.73 12.61
N ALA A 376 -10.12 3.65 11.73
CA ALA A 376 -9.51 4.93 12.08
C ALA A 376 -10.57 5.99 12.40
N PRO A 377 -10.50 6.68 13.56
CA PRO A 377 -11.37 7.82 13.86
C PRO A 377 -11.19 8.94 12.82
N GLU A 378 -12.26 9.65 12.47
CA GLU A 378 -12.22 10.68 11.43
C GLU A 378 -11.31 11.85 11.77
N ASP A 379 -11.32 12.26 13.02
CA ASP A 379 -10.52 13.35 13.59
C ASP A 379 -9.02 13.06 13.61
N ALA A 380 -8.61 11.79 13.69
CA ALA A 380 -7.22 11.36 13.79
C ALA A 380 -6.77 10.46 12.63
N ARG A 381 -7.56 10.35 11.54
CA ARG A 381 -7.36 9.39 10.43
C ARG A 381 -5.95 9.40 9.87
N ALA A 382 -5.33 10.58 9.71
CA ALA A 382 -3.97 10.70 9.19
C ALA A 382 -2.94 9.96 10.05
N ALA A 383 -3.00 10.15 11.37
CA ALA A 383 -2.09 9.49 12.31
C ALA A 383 -2.30 7.96 12.34
N TYR A 384 -3.56 7.53 12.30
CA TYR A 384 -3.93 6.11 12.28
C TYR A 384 -3.45 5.42 11.00
N LEU A 385 -3.68 6.02 9.83
CA LEU A 385 -3.18 5.47 8.55
C LEU A 385 -1.65 5.46 8.47
N GLY A 386 -0.99 6.45 9.10
CA GLY A 386 0.47 6.44 9.25
C GLY A 386 0.98 5.22 10.02
N VAL A 387 0.33 4.88 11.13
CA VAL A 387 0.67 3.68 11.91
C VAL A 387 0.31 2.39 11.16
N ALA A 388 -0.82 2.34 10.44
CA ALA A 388 -1.17 1.19 9.59
C ALA A 388 -0.10 0.94 8.51
N GLY A 389 0.45 2.00 7.90
CA GLY A 389 1.50 1.88 6.89
C GLY A 389 2.80 1.22 7.38
N MET A 390 3.02 1.18 8.72
CA MET A 390 4.17 0.48 9.29
C MET A 390 4.12 -1.04 9.06
N SER A 391 2.92 -1.63 9.04
CA SER A 391 2.76 -3.09 8.89
C SER A 391 3.43 -3.59 7.62
N GLN A 392 3.19 -2.92 6.49
CA GLN A 392 3.82 -3.26 5.21
C GLN A 392 5.33 -2.98 5.21
N SER A 393 5.78 -1.90 5.87
CA SER A 393 7.20 -1.57 5.94
C SER A 393 7.98 -2.59 6.75
N ILE A 394 7.45 -3.03 7.89
CA ILE A 394 8.05 -4.07 8.75
C ILE A 394 8.10 -5.40 7.99
N GLN A 395 7.00 -5.78 7.34
CA GLN A 395 6.95 -7.03 6.56
C GLN A 395 7.98 -7.04 5.43
N LYS A 396 8.16 -5.93 4.69
CA LYS A 396 9.15 -5.86 3.60
C LYS A 396 10.59 -6.01 4.10
N SER A 397 10.87 -5.67 5.34
CA SER A 397 12.17 -5.88 5.95
C SER A 397 12.33 -7.28 6.56
N ALA A 398 11.30 -7.80 7.20
CA ALA A 398 11.34 -9.08 7.91
C ALA A 398 10.88 -10.28 7.05
N GLY A 399 10.07 -10.06 6.03
CA GLY A 399 9.48 -11.11 5.21
C GLY A 399 10.51 -11.95 4.45
N PRO A 400 11.40 -11.34 3.63
CA PRO A 400 12.42 -12.11 2.90
C PRO A 400 13.30 -12.98 3.79
N PRO A 401 13.90 -12.49 4.92
CA PRO A 401 14.66 -13.32 5.85
C PRO A 401 13.82 -14.44 6.48
N LEU A 402 12.56 -14.19 6.80
CA LEU A 402 11.66 -15.20 7.34
C LEU A 402 11.42 -16.33 6.32
N ILE A 403 11.13 -15.96 5.06
CA ILE A 403 10.91 -16.95 4.00
C ILE A 403 12.18 -17.78 3.76
N THR A 404 13.32 -17.15 3.59
CA THR A 404 14.57 -17.86 3.23
C THR A 404 15.18 -18.59 4.44
N GLY A 405 15.25 -17.95 5.59
CA GLY A 405 15.97 -18.47 6.76
C GLY A 405 15.15 -19.44 7.63
N VAL A 406 13.81 -19.36 7.59
CA VAL A 406 12.95 -20.20 8.42
C VAL A 406 12.09 -21.13 7.56
N VAL A 407 11.28 -20.57 6.65
CA VAL A 407 10.30 -21.35 5.90
C VAL A 407 10.99 -22.33 4.94
N MET A 408 11.91 -21.83 4.11
CA MET A 408 12.62 -22.68 3.14
C MET A 408 13.59 -23.63 3.85
N ALA A 409 14.23 -23.23 4.94
CA ALA A 409 15.11 -24.08 5.72
C ALA A 409 14.36 -25.29 6.33
N ALA A 410 13.08 -25.12 6.70
CA ALA A 410 12.22 -26.21 7.18
C ALA A 410 11.60 -27.03 6.03
N GLY A 411 11.91 -26.71 4.78
CA GLY A 411 11.45 -27.43 3.59
C GLY A 411 9.93 -27.38 3.41
N PRO A 412 9.31 -28.45 2.85
CA PRO A 412 7.85 -28.50 2.62
C PRO A 412 7.02 -28.26 3.88
N VAL A 413 7.50 -28.70 5.05
CA VAL A 413 6.81 -28.48 6.34
C VAL A 413 6.76 -27.00 6.69
N GLY A 414 7.82 -26.24 6.42
CA GLY A 414 7.85 -24.80 6.65
C GLY A 414 6.74 -24.07 5.90
N TRP A 415 6.47 -24.44 4.65
CA TRP A 415 5.36 -23.90 3.87
C TRP A 415 4.00 -24.24 4.48
N LEU A 416 3.79 -25.48 4.93
CA LEU A 416 2.52 -25.87 5.57
C LEU A 416 2.27 -25.11 6.87
N VAL A 417 3.31 -24.95 7.69
CA VAL A 417 3.23 -24.18 8.94
C VAL A 417 2.95 -22.70 8.65
N LEU A 418 3.61 -22.12 7.65
CA LEU A 418 3.35 -20.74 7.23
C LEU A 418 1.90 -20.54 6.80
N GLY A 419 1.40 -21.42 5.91
CA GLY A 419 0.02 -21.36 5.42
C GLY A 419 -1.00 -21.47 6.54
N ALA A 420 -0.82 -22.44 7.46
CA ALA A 420 -1.69 -22.61 8.61
C ALA A 420 -1.65 -21.40 9.57
N ALA A 421 -0.46 -20.83 9.82
CA ALA A 421 -0.29 -19.66 10.66
C ALA A 421 -0.99 -18.43 10.05
N VAL A 422 -0.80 -18.17 8.75
CA VAL A 422 -1.45 -17.03 8.06
C VAL A 422 -2.97 -17.21 8.05
N ALA A 423 -3.49 -18.41 7.81
CA ALA A 423 -4.93 -18.69 7.87
C ALA A 423 -5.50 -18.45 9.29
N GLY A 424 -4.80 -18.90 10.33
CA GLY A 424 -5.18 -18.66 11.72
C GLY A 424 -5.18 -17.17 12.06
N LEU A 425 -4.16 -16.43 11.61
CA LEU A 425 -4.08 -14.97 11.79
C LEU A 425 -5.20 -14.23 11.05
N ALA A 426 -5.57 -14.68 9.86
CA ALA A 426 -6.70 -14.13 9.10
C ALA A 426 -8.02 -14.26 9.89
N VAL A 427 -8.26 -15.43 10.50
CA VAL A 427 -9.44 -15.64 11.38
C VAL A 427 -9.36 -14.73 12.62
N ALA A 428 -8.19 -14.60 13.24
CA ALA A 428 -8.00 -13.74 14.41
C ALA A 428 -8.21 -12.25 14.06
N GLN A 429 -7.69 -11.78 12.94
CA GLN A 429 -7.86 -10.42 12.45
C GLN A 429 -9.34 -10.15 12.11
N ASN A 430 -9.98 -11.07 11.39
CA ASN A 430 -11.39 -10.96 11.04
C ASN A 430 -12.30 -10.84 12.29
N ARG A 431 -12.10 -11.72 13.28
CA ARG A 431 -12.86 -11.67 14.55
C ARG A 431 -12.62 -10.36 15.32
N GLY A 432 -11.37 -9.88 15.34
CA GLY A 432 -11.01 -8.62 16.00
C GLY A 432 -11.68 -7.41 15.35
N CYS A 433 -11.64 -7.34 14.02
CA CYS A 433 -12.25 -6.26 13.23
C CYS A 433 -13.79 -6.31 13.31
N ALA A 434 -14.40 -7.49 13.18
CA ALA A 434 -15.84 -7.67 13.25
C ALA A 434 -16.43 -7.20 14.60
N ARG A 435 -15.78 -7.55 15.73
CA ARG A 435 -16.16 -7.07 17.06
C ARG A 435 -16.11 -5.55 17.17
N ARG A 436 -15.10 -4.92 16.58
CA ARG A 436 -14.92 -3.46 16.68
C ARG A 436 -15.86 -2.68 15.75
N LEU A 437 -16.22 -3.27 14.61
CA LEU A 437 -17.13 -2.68 13.63
C LEU A 437 -18.61 -3.01 13.93
N GLY A 438 -18.91 -3.78 14.98
CA GLY A 438 -20.28 -4.18 15.32
C GLY A 438 -20.94 -5.12 14.30
N VAL A 439 -20.15 -5.82 13.48
CA VAL A 439 -20.65 -6.77 12.48
C VAL A 439 -20.85 -8.12 13.15
N GLY A 440 -22.08 -8.41 13.60
CA GLY A 440 -22.42 -9.71 14.20
C GLY A 440 -22.42 -10.84 13.16
N PRO A 441 -22.31 -12.13 13.61
CA PRO A 441 -22.33 -13.31 12.74
C PRO A 441 -23.62 -13.47 11.93
N SER A 442 -24.73 -12.89 12.38
CA SER A 442 -26.08 -13.02 11.81
C SER A 442 -26.51 -11.84 10.92
N GLY A 443 -25.60 -10.92 10.56
CA GLY A 443 -25.94 -9.87 9.59
C GLY A 443 -26.84 -8.75 10.09
N SER A 444 -27.19 -8.67 11.36
CA SER A 444 -27.94 -7.58 11.96
C SER A 444 -26.97 -6.48 12.43
N TYR A 445 -27.22 -5.23 12.04
CA TYR A 445 -26.63 -4.06 12.68
C TYR A 445 -27.25 -3.95 14.08
N ALA A 446 -26.50 -4.26 15.12
CA ALA A 446 -26.83 -3.73 16.42
C ALA A 446 -26.33 -2.27 16.40
N PRO A 447 -27.24 -1.25 16.57
CA PRO A 447 -26.79 0.12 16.75
C PRO A 447 -25.99 0.13 18.05
N VAL A 448 -24.69 0.45 17.96
CA VAL A 448 -23.87 0.73 19.14
C VAL A 448 -24.40 2.04 19.71
N PHE A 449 -25.42 1.95 20.54
CA PHE A 449 -25.74 3.03 21.47
C PHE A 449 -24.55 3.18 22.42
N LEU A 450 -24.01 4.38 22.40
CA LEU A 450 -23.04 4.92 23.35
C LEU A 450 -23.32 4.39 24.78
N VAL A 451 -22.44 3.57 25.31
CA VAL A 451 -22.33 3.36 26.73
C VAL A 451 -21.01 4.00 27.16
N ARG A 452 -21.19 5.11 27.83
CA ARG A 452 -20.36 5.91 28.76
C ARG A 452 -18.84 5.76 28.75
#